data_e846d5a98062df12900d2b3e33441d1f
#
_entry.id   e846d5a98062df12900d2b3e33441d1f
#
_cell.length_a   1.000
_cell.length_b   1.000
_cell.length_c   1.000
_cell.angle_alpha   90.00
_cell.angle_beta   90.00
_cell.angle_gamma   90.00
#
_symmetry.space_group_name_H-M   'P 1'
#
loop_
_entity.id
_entity.type
_entity.pdbx_description
1 polymer ?
#
loop_
_entity_poly.entity_id
_entity_poly.type
_entity_poly.pdbx_seq_one_letter_code
_entity_poly.pdbx_strand_id
1 'polypeptide(L)'
;MPIDYIAASLQPLAFDGPAPYAMERFLAMMPEGFEVPDAAAGTGSPRWREIETQLRNAMAVARGKEKYIRPSSGCDIYWQNRIAAAFQEKNPLKRETLIDRTWWDAAGELTPVSSPLSMGALETYAIRLGIVLKRNGIARDAGDEIFGRLTDAAEV
;
A
#
# COMPACT_ATOMS: atom_id res chain seq x y z
N MET A 1 0.38 -16.35 -20.09
CA MET A 1 1.80 -16.02 -19.87
C MET A 1 2.29 -16.59 -18.56
N PRO A 2 3.53 -17.08 -18.50
CA PRO A 2 4.11 -17.53 -17.24
C PRO A 2 4.23 -16.38 -16.23
N ILE A 3 3.99 -16.68 -14.97
CA ILE A 3 4.01 -15.69 -13.88
C ILE A 3 5.38 -15.01 -13.76
N ASP A 4 6.45 -15.78 -13.89
CA ASP A 4 7.83 -15.27 -13.82
C ASP A 4 8.12 -14.25 -14.94
N TYR A 5 7.61 -14.50 -16.13
CA TYR A 5 7.75 -13.56 -17.25
C TYR A 5 6.99 -12.26 -16.96
N ILE A 6 5.75 -12.36 -16.48
CA ILE A 6 4.97 -11.17 -16.11
C ILE A 6 5.71 -10.37 -15.05
N ALA A 7 6.13 -11.03 -13.97
CA ALA A 7 6.83 -10.37 -12.87
C ALA A 7 8.11 -9.68 -13.33
N ALA A 8 8.89 -10.34 -14.20
CA ALA A 8 10.13 -9.78 -14.72
C ALA A 8 9.91 -8.60 -15.68
N SER A 9 8.75 -8.52 -16.34
CA SER A 9 8.44 -7.47 -17.32
C SER A 9 7.88 -6.19 -16.71
N LEU A 10 7.51 -6.21 -15.42
CA LEU A 10 6.95 -5.04 -14.75
C LEU A 10 7.99 -3.94 -14.57
N GLN A 11 7.58 -2.69 -14.79
CA GLN A 11 8.44 -1.55 -14.54
C GLN A 11 8.68 -1.37 -13.04
N PRO A 12 9.89 -1.00 -12.62
CA PRO A 12 10.19 -0.81 -11.20
C PRO A 12 9.29 0.23 -10.55
N LEU A 13 8.89 -0.02 -9.30
CA LEU A 13 8.16 0.92 -8.47
C LEU A 13 9.10 1.59 -7.47
N ALA A 14 8.95 2.90 -7.31
CA ALA A 14 9.57 3.66 -6.24
C ALA A 14 8.48 4.27 -5.35
N PHE A 15 8.67 4.22 -4.04
CA PHE A 15 7.70 4.71 -3.08
C PHE A 15 7.31 6.19 -3.32
N ASP A 16 8.28 7.02 -3.66
CA ASP A 16 8.07 8.45 -3.92
C ASP A 16 8.04 8.80 -5.42
N GLY A 17 8.01 7.79 -6.28
CA GLY A 17 8.04 7.98 -7.72
C GLY A 17 6.66 8.05 -8.36
N PRO A 18 6.63 8.31 -9.68
CA PRO A 18 5.37 8.23 -10.43
C PRO A 18 4.93 6.78 -10.61
N ALA A 19 3.61 6.55 -10.67
CA ALA A 19 3.08 5.24 -10.97
C ALA A 19 3.32 4.92 -12.46
N PRO A 20 3.96 3.77 -12.78
CA PRO A 20 4.19 3.39 -14.18
C PRO A 20 2.93 2.91 -14.89
N TYR A 21 1.91 2.50 -14.13
CA TYR A 21 0.65 1.99 -14.66
C TYR A 21 -0.54 2.54 -13.88
N ALA A 22 -1.67 2.75 -14.55
CA ALA A 22 -2.96 2.79 -13.88
C ALA A 22 -3.34 1.37 -13.43
N MET A 23 -4.20 1.24 -12.43
CA MET A 23 -4.57 -0.09 -11.89
C MET A 23 -5.21 -0.97 -12.97
N GLU A 24 -6.09 -0.41 -13.80
CA GLU A 24 -6.75 -1.15 -14.88
C GLU A 24 -5.74 -1.75 -15.86
N ARG A 25 -4.71 -0.97 -16.23
CA ARG A 25 -3.67 -1.45 -17.13
C ARG A 25 -2.82 -2.55 -16.49
N PHE A 26 -2.48 -2.38 -15.22
CA PHE A 26 -1.76 -3.41 -14.47
C PHE A 26 -2.56 -4.72 -14.43
N LEU A 27 -3.85 -4.65 -14.08
CA LEU A 27 -4.70 -5.83 -14.00
C LEU A 27 -4.84 -6.55 -15.35
N ALA A 28 -4.86 -5.78 -16.46
CA ALA A 28 -4.91 -6.37 -17.80
C ALA A 28 -3.65 -7.19 -18.14
N MET A 29 -2.53 -6.95 -17.47
CA MET A 29 -1.28 -7.69 -17.64
C MET A 29 -1.19 -8.92 -16.74
N MET A 30 -2.06 -9.03 -15.74
CA MET A 30 -2.02 -10.09 -14.74
C MET A 30 -2.59 -11.42 -15.29
N PRO A 31 -2.26 -12.55 -14.65
CA PRO A 31 -2.87 -13.83 -14.99
C PRO A 31 -4.39 -13.79 -14.83
N GLU A 32 -5.08 -14.61 -15.60
CA GLU A 32 -6.53 -14.72 -15.47
C GLU A 32 -6.93 -15.08 -14.04
N GLY A 33 -7.94 -14.39 -13.51
CA GLY A 33 -8.41 -14.60 -12.14
C GLY A 33 -7.61 -13.87 -11.07
N PHE A 34 -6.57 -13.12 -11.44
CA PHE A 34 -5.83 -12.33 -10.47
C PHE A 34 -6.69 -11.20 -9.91
N GLU A 35 -6.71 -11.09 -8.58
CA GLU A 35 -7.41 -10.01 -7.87
C GLU A 35 -6.43 -9.25 -7.00
N VAL A 36 -6.60 -7.95 -6.91
CA VAL A 36 -5.79 -7.11 -6.01
C VAL A 36 -6.01 -7.59 -4.58
N PRO A 37 -4.95 -7.90 -3.82
CA PRO A 37 -5.09 -8.35 -2.44
C PRO A 37 -5.76 -7.29 -1.56
N ASP A 38 -6.86 -7.70 -0.92
CA ASP A 38 -7.63 -6.85 0.00
C ASP A 38 -8.31 -7.75 1.03
N ALA A 39 -7.90 -7.65 2.28
CA ALA A 39 -8.45 -8.44 3.37
C ALA A 39 -9.94 -8.15 3.59
N ALA A 40 -10.38 -6.90 3.41
CA ALA A 40 -11.78 -6.52 3.59
C ALA A 40 -12.69 -7.15 2.52
N ALA A 41 -12.18 -7.27 1.29
CA ALA A 41 -12.89 -7.95 0.19
C ALA A 41 -12.70 -9.47 0.19
N GLY A 42 -11.82 -10.00 1.04
CA GLY A 42 -11.50 -11.42 1.10
C GLY A 42 -10.62 -11.90 -0.05
N THR A 43 -9.95 -10.99 -0.75
CA THR A 43 -9.06 -11.30 -1.88
C THR A 43 -7.60 -11.37 -1.44
N GLY A 44 -6.78 -12.02 -2.26
CA GLY A 44 -5.36 -12.17 -2.00
C GLY A 44 -5.02 -13.44 -1.23
N SER A 45 -3.73 -13.67 -1.01
CA SER A 45 -3.23 -14.83 -0.29
C SER A 45 -3.62 -14.80 1.19
N PRO A 46 -3.73 -15.97 1.85
CA PRO A 46 -3.97 -16.02 3.28
C PRO A 46 -2.91 -15.26 4.08
N ARG A 47 -1.65 -15.29 3.61
CA ARG A 47 -0.56 -14.57 4.28
C ARG A 47 -0.79 -13.07 4.28
N TRP A 48 -1.20 -12.48 3.16
CA TRP A 48 -1.48 -11.04 3.11
C TRP A 48 -2.68 -10.67 3.97
N ARG A 49 -3.74 -11.46 3.92
CA ARG A 49 -4.92 -11.23 4.77
C ARG A 49 -4.55 -11.19 6.25
N GLU A 50 -3.65 -12.05 6.68
CA GLU A 50 -3.15 -12.06 8.05
C GLU A 50 -2.33 -10.82 8.37
N ILE A 51 -1.37 -10.46 7.51
CA ILE A 51 -0.52 -9.27 7.67
C ILE A 51 -1.38 -8.00 7.70
N GLU A 52 -2.29 -7.86 6.74
CA GLU A 52 -3.17 -6.68 6.67
C GLU A 52 -4.07 -6.59 7.89
N THR A 53 -4.60 -7.70 8.39
CA THR A 53 -5.40 -7.72 9.61
C THR A 53 -4.58 -7.23 10.80
N GLN A 54 -3.34 -7.66 10.94
CA GLN A 54 -2.46 -7.20 12.02
C GLN A 54 -2.17 -5.69 11.91
N LEU A 55 -1.90 -5.19 10.71
CA LEU A 55 -1.68 -3.76 10.48
C LEU A 55 -2.92 -2.93 10.85
N ARG A 56 -4.10 -3.37 10.40
CA ARG A 56 -5.36 -2.68 10.73
C ARG A 56 -5.68 -2.73 12.21
N ASN A 57 -5.40 -3.84 12.88
CA ASN A 57 -5.55 -3.96 14.33
C ASN A 57 -4.62 -2.99 15.05
N ALA A 58 -3.37 -2.88 14.63
CA ALA A 58 -2.41 -1.94 15.21
C ALA A 58 -2.89 -0.48 15.03
N MET A 59 -3.46 -0.15 13.87
CA MET A 59 -4.04 1.16 13.64
C MET A 59 -5.26 1.43 14.52
N ALA A 60 -6.11 0.42 14.72
CA ALA A 60 -7.28 0.53 15.61
C ALA A 60 -6.85 0.80 17.06
N VAL A 61 -5.84 0.09 17.54
CA VAL A 61 -5.27 0.32 18.89
C VAL A 61 -4.73 1.75 18.99
N ALA A 62 -3.95 2.18 18.00
CA ALA A 62 -3.35 3.52 18.00
C ALA A 62 -4.40 4.65 17.99
N ARG A 63 -5.58 4.39 17.40
CA ARG A 63 -6.71 5.33 17.38
C ARG A 63 -7.64 5.21 18.58
N GLY A 64 -7.35 4.32 19.52
CA GLY A 64 -8.22 4.07 20.66
C GLY A 64 -9.54 3.35 20.31
N LYS A 65 -9.56 2.60 19.21
CA LYS A 65 -10.74 1.90 18.69
C LYS A 65 -10.59 0.38 18.82
N GLU A 66 -10.19 -0.09 19.97
CA GLU A 66 -9.88 -1.50 20.24
C GLU A 66 -11.06 -2.44 20.00
N LYS A 67 -12.30 -1.95 20.10
CA LYS A 67 -13.50 -2.74 19.81
C LYS A 67 -13.59 -3.21 18.35
N TYR A 68 -12.81 -2.64 17.44
CA TYR A 68 -12.78 -3.02 16.03
C TYR A 68 -11.67 -4.00 15.68
N ILE A 69 -10.92 -4.48 16.67
CA ILE A 69 -9.87 -5.48 16.47
C ILE A 69 -10.50 -6.78 15.99
N ARG A 70 -9.92 -7.34 14.93
CA ARG A 70 -10.33 -8.62 14.35
C ARG A 70 -9.37 -9.72 14.79
N PRO A 71 -9.86 -10.98 14.91
CA PRO A 71 -8.98 -12.10 15.20
C PRO A 71 -7.88 -12.25 14.17
N SER A 72 -6.66 -12.47 14.65
CA SER A 72 -5.50 -12.80 13.81
C SER A 72 -4.75 -13.96 14.44
N SER A 73 -4.04 -14.75 13.61
CA SER A 73 -3.31 -15.92 14.09
C SER A 73 -1.98 -15.58 14.75
N GLY A 74 -1.57 -14.32 14.73
CA GLY A 74 -0.31 -13.87 15.31
C GLY A 74 -0.35 -12.39 15.64
N CYS A 75 0.76 -11.95 16.23
CA CYS A 75 1.00 -10.56 16.54
C CYS A 75 2.44 -10.25 16.20
N ASP A 76 2.67 -9.56 15.11
CA ASP A 76 4.01 -9.11 14.75
C ASP A 76 4.31 -7.80 15.48
N ILE A 77 5.11 -7.89 16.51
CA ILE A 77 5.50 -6.74 17.34
C ILE A 77 6.21 -5.68 16.49
N TYR A 78 6.97 -6.09 15.49
CA TYR A 78 7.68 -5.16 14.61
C TYR A 78 6.71 -4.21 13.89
N TRP A 79 5.67 -4.76 13.27
CA TRP A 79 4.66 -3.93 12.58
C TRP A 79 3.84 -3.10 13.54
N GLN A 80 3.48 -3.66 14.71
CA GLN A 80 2.81 -2.91 15.77
C GLN A 80 3.60 -1.70 16.20
N ASN A 81 4.90 -1.88 16.45
CA ASN A 81 5.77 -0.78 16.89
C ASN A 81 5.92 0.28 15.82
N ARG A 82 6.02 -0.12 14.54
CA ARG A 82 6.11 0.84 13.45
C ARG A 82 4.82 1.66 13.30
N ILE A 83 3.67 1.04 13.41
CA ILE A 83 2.38 1.75 13.35
C ILE A 83 2.24 2.68 14.57
N ALA A 84 2.56 2.20 15.78
CA ALA A 84 2.53 3.02 16.97
C ALA A 84 3.43 4.25 16.85
N ALA A 85 4.63 4.08 16.33
CA ALA A 85 5.58 5.18 16.10
C ALA A 85 5.04 6.18 15.06
N ALA A 86 4.39 5.70 14.00
CA ALA A 86 3.77 6.57 13.00
C ALA A 86 2.70 7.48 13.63
N PHE A 87 1.90 6.95 14.56
CA PHE A 87 0.87 7.72 15.24
C PHE A 87 1.41 8.72 16.27
N GLN A 88 2.70 8.64 16.63
CA GLN A 88 3.37 9.68 17.43
C GLN A 88 3.72 10.93 16.60
N GLU A 89 3.75 10.81 15.28
CA GLU A 89 4.03 11.95 14.41
C GLU A 89 2.84 12.91 14.42
N LYS A 90 3.09 14.17 14.74
CA LYS A 90 2.07 15.20 14.86
C LYS A 90 1.60 15.76 13.52
N ASN A 91 2.49 15.79 12.53
CA ASN A 91 2.17 16.26 11.19
C ASN A 91 1.36 15.19 10.46
N PRO A 92 0.09 15.46 10.05
CA PRO A 92 -0.74 14.45 9.40
C PRO A 92 -0.15 13.89 8.11
N LEU A 93 0.52 14.71 7.30
CA LEU A 93 1.14 14.25 6.04
C LEU A 93 2.31 13.31 6.31
N LYS A 94 3.15 13.64 7.29
CA LYS A 94 4.25 12.76 7.69
C LYS A 94 3.74 11.46 8.29
N ARG A 95 2.66 11.54 9.09
CA ARG A 95 2.03 10.36 9.65
C ARG A 95 1.55 9.42 8.55
N GLU A 96 0.82 9.93 7.57
CA GLU A 96 0.35 9.12 6.44
C GLU A 96 1.51 8.50 5.66
N THR A 97 2.58 9.25 5.46
CA THR A 97 3.79 8.75 4.80
C THR A 97 4.39 7.57 5.57
N LEU A 98 4.48 7.67 6.89
CA LEU A 98 5.02 6.60 7.74
C LEU A 98 4.12 5.36 7.73
N ILE A 99 2.80 5.54 7.73
CA ILE A 99 1.84 4.45 7.62
C ILE A 99 1.97 3.77 6.26
N ASP A 100 1.97 4.53 5.18
CA ASP A 100 2.11 3.99 3.82
C ASP A 100 3.42 3.24 3.66
N ARG A 101 4.51 3.75 4.23
CA ARG A 101 5.82 3.08 4.19
C ARG A 101 5.81 1.77 4.95
N THR A 102 5.11 1.72 6.07
CA THR A 102 4.96 0.48 6.84
C THR A 102 4.22 -0.58 6.04
N TRP A 103 3.13 -0.21 5.37
CA TRP A 103 2.38 -1.11 4.49
C TRP A 103 3.21 -1.56 3.29
N TRP A 104 3.98 -0.65 2.71
CA TRP A 104 4.91 -0.94 1.62
C TRP A 104 5.91 -2.02 2.01
N ASP A 105 6.54 -1.85 3.16
CA ASP A 105 7.54 -2.79 3.65
C ASP A 105 6.89 -4.15 4.03
N ALA A 106 5.73 -4.12 4.65
CA ALA A 106 4.99 -5.33 5.00
C ALA A 106 4.57 -6.14 3.76
N ALA A 107 4.17 -5.47 2.68
CA ALA A 107 3.84 -6.13 1.42
C ALA A 107 5.04 -6.90 0.85
N GLY A 108 6.26 -6.45 1.12
CA GLY A 108 7.48 -7.13 0.70
C GLY A 108 7.64 -8.55 1.26
N GLU A 109 6.97 -8.86 2.37
CA GLU A 109 6.99 -10.21 2.95
C GLU A 109 6.28 -11.26 2.08
N LEU A 110 5.45 -10.84 1.13
CA LEU A 110 4.79 -11.74 0.18
C LEU A 110 5.73 -12.26 -0.89
N THR A 111 6.89 -11.63 -1.07
CA THR A 111 7.88 -12.04 -2.07
C THR A 111 9.01 -12.77 -1.37
N PRO A 112 9.04 -14.12 -1.39
CA PRO A 112 10.16 -14.87 -0.79
C PRO A 112 11.47 -14.60 -1.52
N VAL A 113 12.56 -14.50 -0.78
CA VAL A 113 13.90 -14.32 -1.37
C VAL A 113 14.24 -15.47 -2.33
N SER A 114 13.77 -16.67 -2.02
CA SER A 114 13.98 -17.86 -2.86
C SER A 114 13.11 -17.89 -4.12
N SER A 115 12.07 -17.03 -4.22
CA SER A 115 11.13 -17.01 -5.34
C SER A 115 10.75 -15.57 -5.69
N PRO A 116 11.71 -14.77 -6.19
CA PRO A 116 11.49 -13.33 -6.41
C PRO A 116 10.55 -13.02 -7.59
N LEU A 117 10.23 -14.00 -8.43
CA LEU A 117 9.34 -13.84 -9.59
C LEU A 117 8.09 -14.73 -9.46
N SER A 118 7.57 -14.86 -8.26
CA SER A 118 6.41 -15.68 -7.94
C SER A 118 5.10 -14.90 -7.96
N MET A 119 3.99 -15.59 -7.74
CA MET A 119 2.68 -14.95 -7.52
C MET A 119 2.75 -13.94 -6.37
N GLY A 120 3.53 -14.23 -5.32
CA GLY A 120 3.76 -13.29 -4.22
C GLY A 120 4.38 -11.98 -4.68
N ALA A 121 5.26 -12.02 -5.69
CA ALA A 121 5.83 -10.81 -6.29
C ALA A 121 4.75 -9.96 -6.98
N LEU A 122 3.81 -10.59 -7.67
CA LEU A 122 2.69 -9.88 -8.31
C LEU A 122 1.76 -9.27 -7.26
N GLU A 123 1.49 -9.98 -6.18
CA GLU A 123 0.70 -9.46 -5.06
C GLU A 123 1.39 -8.27 -4.38
N THR A 124 2.68 -8.38 -4.10
CA THR A 124 3.49 -7.28 -3.56
C THR A 124 3.40 -6.06 -4.47
N TYR A 125 3.57 -6.27 -5.77
CA TYR A 125 3.53 -5.18 -6.74
C TYR A 125 2.16 -4.51 -6.77
N ALA A 126 1.08 -5.28 -6.77
CA ALA A 126 -0.29 -4.75 -6.77
C ALA A 126 -0.55 -3.85 -5.56
N ILE A 127 -0.15 -4.29 -4.37
CA ILE A 127 -0.32 -3.52 -3.14
C ILE A 127 0.50 -2.22 -3.21
N ARG A 128 1.74 -2.33 -3.62
CA ARG A 128 2.64 -1.18 -3.74
C ARG A 128 2.19 -0.20 -4.81
N LEU A 129 1.69 -0.69 -5.94
CA LEU A 129 1.13 0.16 -6.99
C LEU A 129 -0.08 0.95 -6.44
N GLY A 130 -0.94 0.31 -5.68
CA GLY A 130 -2.07 0.99 -5.03
C GLY A 130 -1.61 2.13 -4.11
N ILE A 131 -0.55 1.90 -3.35
CA ILE A 131 0.05 2.93 -2.47
C ILE A 131 0.59 4.10 -3.31
N VAL A 132 1.36 3.81 -4.36
CA VAL A 132 1.94 4.85 -5.24
C VAL A 132 0.84 5.67 -5.92
N LEU A 133 -0.21 5.01 -6.44
CA LEU A 133 -1.35 5.70 -7.06
C LEU A 133 -2.06 6.63 -6.09
N LYS A 134 -2.29 6.16 -4.86
CA LYS A 134 -2.89 7.00 -3.81
C LYS A 134 -2.01 8.21 -3.51
N ARG A 135 -0.71 8.01 -3.34
CA ARG A 135 0.25 9.08 -3.03
C ARG A 135 0.36 10.08 -4.18
N ASN A 136 0.39 9.61 -5.43
CA ASN A 136 0.40 10.48 -6.61
C ASN A 136 -0.88 11.32 -6.69
N GLY A 137 -2.02 10.74 -6.36
CA GLY A 137 -3.30 11.46 -6.31
C GLY A 137 -3.31 12.57 -5.27
N ILE A 138 -2.82 12.31 -4.06
CA ILE A 138 -2.71 13.31 -3.00
C ILE A 138 -1.76 14.44 -3.40
N ALA A 139 -0.61 14.12 -3.97
CA ALA A 139 0.36 15.11 -4.43
C ALA A 139 -0.20 16.00 -5.53
N ARG A 140 -0.95 15.43 -6.50
CA ARG A 140 -1.60 16.18 -7.56
C ARG A 140 -2.67 17.10 -7.00
N ASP A 141 -3.53 16.61 -6.10
CA ASP A 141 -4.61 17.40 -5.50
C ASP A 141 -4.05 18.57 -4.68
N ALA A 142 -2.96 18.36 -3.94
CA ALA A 142 -2.27 19.43 -3.22
C ALA A 142 -1.68 20.47 -4.18
N GLY A 143 -1.09 20.03 -5.31
CA GLY A 143 -0.57 20.91 -6.34
C GLY A 143 -1.68 21.74 -7.00
N ASP A 144 -2.80 21.13 -7.32
CA ASP A 144 -3.96 21.81 -7.90
C ASP A 144 -4.54 22.84 -6.94
N GLU A 145 -4.60 22.53 -5.64
CA GLU A 145 -5.05 23.47 -4.63
C GLU A 145 -4.13 24.70 -4.54
N ILE A 146 -2.82 24.49 -4.53
CA ILE A 146 -1.84 25.60 -4.51
C ILE A 146 -1.97 26.44 -5.76
N PHE A 147 -2.09 25.83 -6.93
CA PHE A 147 -2.26 26.53 -8.20
C PHE A 147 -3.53 27.37 -8.20
N GLY A 148 -4.64 26.81 -7.71
CA GLY A 148 -5.90 27.55 -7.57
C GLY A 148 -5.77 28.78 -6.69
N ARG A 149 -5.10 28.68 -5.55
CA ARG A 149 -4.85 29.81 -4.65
C ARG A 149 -4.01 30.89 -5.32
N LEU A 150 -2.97 30.52 -6.07
CA LEU A 150 -2.14 31.49 -6.80
C LEU A 150 -2.91 32.19 -7.91
N THR A 151 -3.78 31.48 -8.62
CA THR A 151 -4.63 32.04 -9.66
C THR A 151 -5.63 33.01 -9.07
N ASP A 152 -6.30 32.65 -7.97
CA ASP A 152 -7.26 33.55 -7.29
C ASP A 152 -6.57 34.81 -6.79
N ALA A 153 -5.36 34.70 -6.25
CA ALA A 153 -4.59 35.86 -5.80
C ALA A 153 -4.20 36.79 -6.97
N ALA A 154 -3.97 36.24 -8.16
CA ALA A 154 -3.61 37.02 -9.35
C ALA A 154 -4.80 37.78 -9.95
N GLU A 155 -6.03 37.32 -9.70
CA GLU A 155 -7.26 37.99 -10.19
C GLU A 155 -7.70 39.18 -9.33
N VAL A 156 -7.09 39.33 -8.17
CA VAL A 156 -7.34 40.46 -7.26
C VAL A 156 -6.38 41.60 -7.55
#